data_58b4eb4bd10692fc0e985f487f09d676
#
_entry.id   58b4eb4bd10692fc0e985f487f09d676
#
_cell.length_a   1.000
_cell.length_b   1.000
_cell.length_c   1.000
_cell.angle_alpha   90.00
_cell.angle_beta   90.00
_cell.angle_gamma   90.00
#
_symmetry.space_group_name_H-M   'P 1'
#
loop_
_entity.id
_entity.type
_entity.pdbx_description
1 polymer ?
#
loop_
_entity_poly.entity_id
_entity_poly.type
_entity_poly.pdbx_seq_one_letter_code
_entity_poly.pdbx_strand_id
1 'polypeptide(L)'
;MEKSDNNIRSIQRALNILECFDWAHRDLTFTEIVEKIELPKSTVSRILSTLEFEGFIVRDPDTQKYKLGHTIYLLGLIARESMDIRTISLPFMEKMTKLTDETSNLYILENNDRVCIAQIESPMPIKQLVKVGERFPIWAGATGKSILAQLDESIWYDMIKELKQFTDRTVVNPEAFINELKQIKENGYSLSLGEKFHEVGCIAAPIFNESGVFGCISISGPVYRFPDDIVNYANLVTDAAQNISYRLGHRVRRSAYLE
;
A
#
# COMPACT_ATOMS: atom_id res chain seq x y z
N MET A 1 24.06 -3.14 -3.86
CA MET A 1 24.23 -4.06 -2.71
C MET A 1 24.46 -5.45 -3.26
N GLU A 2 25.67 -5.97 -3.14
CA GLU A 2 26.02 -7.33 -3.54
C GLU A 2 25.14 -8.34 -2.81
N LYS A 3 24.49 -9.22 -3.58
CA LYS A 3 23.77 -10.38 -3.02
C LYS A 3 24.82 -11.25 -2.32
N SER A 4 24.77 -11.35 -1.01
CA SER A 4 25.67 -12.19 -0.24
C SER A 4 25.55 -13.64 -0.73
N ASP A 5 26.71 -14.24 -0.95
CA ASP A 5 26.93 -15.62 -1.43
C ASP A 5 26.47 -16.71 -0.42
N ASN A 6 25.67 -16.34 0.57
CA ASN A 6 25.24 -17.17 1.70
C ASN A 6 23.82 -17.77 1.51
N ASN A 7 23.34 -17.87 0.27
CA ASN A 7 21.98 -18.33 -0.03
C ASN A 7 21.92 -19.85 -0.19
N ILE A 8 21.16 -20.54 0.69
CA ILE A 8 20.97 -21.98 0.62
C ILE A 8 20.03 -22.31 -0.53
N ARG A 9 20.57 -22.77 -1.65
CA ARG A 9 19.85 -23.02 -2.92
C ARG A 9 18.62 -23.93 -2.76
N SER A 10 18.67 -24.92 -1.88
CA SER A 10 17.52 -25.81 -1.65
C SER A 10 16.34 -25.07 -0.99
N ILE A 11 16.61 -24.17 -0.04
CA ILE A 11 15.59 -23.35 0.61
C ILE A 11 14.99 -22.37 -0.41
N GLN A 12 15.85 -21.66 -1.15
CA GLN A 12 15.39 -20.73 -2.18
C GLN A 12 14.46 -21.40 -3.20
N ARG A 13 14.79 -22.61 -3.64
CA ARG A 13 13.96 -23.38 -4.57
C ARG A 13 12.62 -23.77 -3.97
N ALA A 14 12.57 -24.12 -2.69
CA ALA A 14 11.32 -24.42 -1.99
C ALA A 14 10.43 -23.18 -1.86
N LEU A 15 11.01 -22.04 -1.51
CA LEU A 15 10.30 -20.76 -1.46
C LEU A 15 9.75 -20.36 -2.83
N ASN A 16 10.55 -20.48 -3.90
CA ASN A 16 10.10 -20.19 -5.26
C ASN A 16 8.90 -21.06 -5.67
N ILE A 17 8.83 -22.34 -5.22
CA ILE A 17 7.67 -23.20 -5.45
C ILE A 17 6.42 -22.65 -4.73
N LEU A 18 6.55 -22.23 -3.49
CA LEU A 18 5.42 -21.63 -2.75
C LEU A 18 4.95 -20.33 -3.38
N GLU A 19 5.85 -19.53 -3.96
CA GLU A 19 5.54 -18.29 -4.67
C GLU A 19 4.84 -18.49 -6.02
N CYS A 20 4.78 -19.74 -6.55
CA CYS A 20 3.99 -20.03 -7.76
C CYS A 20 2.49 -19.93 -7.53
N PHE A 21 2.04 -20.03 -6.27
CA PHE A 21 0.62 -19.92 -5.91
C PHE A 21 0.24 -18.47 -5.68
N ASP A 22 -0.85 -18.05 -6.32
CA ASP A 22 -1.45 -16.73 -6.15
C ASP A 22 -2.99 -16.81 -6.25
N TRP A 23 -3.68 -15.66 -6.17
CA TRP A 23 -5.14 -15.63 -6.24
C TRP A 23 -5.73 -16.15 -7.55
N ALA A 24 -5.00 -16.02 -8.66
CA ALA A 24 -5.39 -16.54 -9.96
C ALA A 24 -5.03 -18.02 -10.14
N HIS A 25 -4.00 -18.49 -9.43
CA HIS A 25 -3.43 -19.83 -9.52
C HIS A 25 -3.41 -20.50 -8.13
N ARG A 26 -4.59 -20.75 -7.57
CA ARG A 26 -4.75 -21.35 -6.22
C ARG A 26 -4.44 -22.84 -6.19
N ASP A 27 -4.58 -23.49 -7.34
CA ASP A 27 -4.26 -24.89 -7.55
C ASP A 27 -3.42 -25.05 -8.82
N LEU A 28 -2.35 -25.82 -8.74
CA LEU A 28 -1.41 -26.02 -9.84
C LEU A 28 -1.11 -27.50 -10.04
N THR A 29 -1.03 -27.92 -11.29
CA THR A 29 -0.50 -29.25 -11.64
C THR A 29 1.03 -29.29 -11.46
N PHE A 30 1.57 -30.49 -11.38
CA PHE A 30 3.03 -30.70 -11.36
C PHE A 30 3.72 -30.04 -12.57
N THR A 31 3.11 -30.15 -13.76
CA THR A 31 3.68 -29.61 -14.99
C THR A 31 3.74 -28.09 -14.96
N GLU A 32 2.66 -27.42 -14.54
CA GLU A 32 2.61 -25.97 -14.42
C GLU A 32 3.66 -25.43 -13.43
N ILE A 33 3.89 -26.14 -12.32
CA ILE A 33 4.94 -25.77 -11.35
C ILE A 33 6.32 -25.91 -11.99
N VAL A 34 6.59 -27.02 -12.70
CA VAL A 34 7.87 -27.24 -13.38
C VAL A 34 8.15 -26.15 -14.42
N GLU A 35 7.16 -25.78 -15.22
CA GLU A 35 7.28 -24.74 -16.22
C GLU A 35 7.56 -23.35 -15.62
N LYS A 36 6.93 -23.03 -14.49
CA LYS A 36 7.14 -21.74 -13.80
C LYS A 36 8.53 -21.58 -13.17
N ILE A 37 9.16 -22.69 -12.77
CA ILE A 37 10.40 -22.66 -11.94
C ILE A 37 11.66 -22.95 -12.72
N GLU A 38 11.54 -23.54 -13.92
CA GLU A 38 12.66 -23.92 -14.79
C GLU A 38 13.71 -24.84 -14.09
N LEU A 39 13.24 -25.77 -13.25
CA LEU A 39 14.07 -26.76 -12.58
C LEU A 39 13.84 -28.18 -13.14
N PRO A 40 14.83 -29.10 -13.02
CA PRO A 40 14.64 -30.50 -13.38
C PRO A 40 13.44 -31.10 -12.64
N LYS A 41 12.62 -31.89 -13.34
CA LYS A 41 11.42 -32.54 -12.79
C LYS A 41 11.69 -33.33 -11.51
N SER A 42 12.82 -34.06 -11.45
CA SER A 42 13.24 -34.82 -10.27
C SER A 42 13.51 -33.93 -9.04
N THR A 43 14.03 -32.72 -9.25
CA THR A 43 14.26 -31.73 -8.19
C THR A 43 12.95 -31.17 -7.67
N VAL A 44 12.05 -30.76 -8.58
CA VAL A 44 10.71 -30.25 -8.22
C VAL A 44 9.93 -31.32 -7.45
N SER A 45 9.92 -32.59 -7.93
CA SER A 45 9.23 -33.69 -7.26
C SER A 45 9.70 -33.90 -5.82
N ARG A 46 11.01 -33.87 -5.58
CA ARG A 46 11.57 -34.04 -4.21
C ARG A 46 11.18 -32.85 -3.30
N ILE A 47 11.22 -31.65 -3.80
CA ILE A 47 10.83 -30.46 -2.99
C ILE A 47 9.35 -30.51 -2.68
N LEU A 48 8.49 -30.79 -3.67
CA LEU A 48 7.04 -30.93 -3.47
C LEU A 48 6.71 -32.02 -2.44
N SER A 49 7.37 -33.22 -2.51
CA SER A 49 7.18 -34.28 -1.50
C SER A 49 7.55 -33.80 -0.09
N THR A 50 8.61 -33.01 0.05
CA THR A 50 9.01 -32.46 1.35
C THR A 50 7.99 -31.44 1.85
N LEU A 51 7.57 -30.49 0.99
CA LEU A 51 6.58 -29.49 1.35
C LEU A 51 5.21 -30.10 1.68
N GLU A 52 4.83 -31.17 1.00
CA GLU A 52 3.61 -31.92 1.26
C GLU A 52 3.69 -32.67 2.60
N PHE A 53 4.80 -33.35 2.87
CA PHE A 53 5.05 -34.04 4.15
C PHE A 53 4.99 -33.07 5.34
N GLU A 54 5.55 -31.86 5.19
CA GLU A 54 5.56 -30.82 6.22
C GLU A 54 4.26 -30.01 6.26
N GLY A 55 3.26 -30.31 5.41
CA GLY A 55 1.95 -29.66 5.40
C GLY A 55 1.94 -28.22 4.83
N PHE A 56 3.01 -27.79 4.16
CA PHE A 56 3.07 -26.50 3.47
C PHE A 56 2.25 -26.46 2.19
N ILE A 57 2.15 -27.62 1.53
CA ILE A 57 1.25 -27.84 0.40
C ILE A 57 0.43 -29.10 0.65
N VAL A 58 -0.64 -29.26 -0.11
CA VAL A 58 -1.47 -30.46 -0.11
C VAL A 58 -1.76 -30.84 -1.55
N ARG A 59 -1.74 -32.12 -1.85
CA ARG A 59 -2.15 -32.64 -3.15
C ARG A 59 -3.58 -33.12 -3.08
N ASP A 60 -4.42 -32.60 -3.96
CA ASP A 60 -5.82 -33.00 -4.08
C ASP A 60 -5.89 -34.42 -4.66
N PRO A 61 -6.53 -35.39 -4.01
CA PRO A 61 -6.52 -36.79 -4.44
C PRO A 61 -7.27 -37.03 -5.76
N ASP A 62 -8.27 -36.20 -6.06
CA ASP A 62 -9.12 -36.36 -7.25
C ASP A 62 -8.49 -35.66 -8.47
N THR A 63 -8.05 -34.44 -8.31
CA THR A 63 -7.50 -33.60 -9.41
C THR A 63 -6.00 -33.74 -9.58
N GLN A 64 -5.31 -34.30 -8.60
CA GLN A 64 -3.85 -34.42 -8.52
C GLN A 64 -3.12 -33.08 -8.55
N LYS A 65 -3.84 -31.95 -8.36
CA LYS A 65 -3.28 -30.60 -8.26
C LYS A 65 -2.77 -30.32 -6.84
N TYR A 66 -1.76 -29.46 -6.76
CA TYR A 66 -1.22 -28.96 -5.50
C TYR A 66 -1.89 -27.65 -5.10
N LYS A 67 -2.11 -27.46 -3.81
CA LYS A 67 -2.66 -26.26 -3.16
C LYS A 67 -1.77 -25.91 -1.97
N LEU A 68 -1.82 -24.63 -1.51
CA LEU A 68 -1.19 -24.26 -0.24
C LEU A 68 -1.85 -25.03 0.91
N GLY A 69 -1.02 -25.56 1.80
CA GLY A 69 -1.43 -26.37 2.93
C GLY A 69 -1.78 -25.55 4.18
N HIS A 70 -2.31 -26.23 5.18
CA HIS A 70 -2.75 -25.62 6.43
C HIS A 70 -1.61 -24.94 7.21
N THR A 71 -0.39 -25.44 7.13
CA THR A 71 0.79 -24.82 7.76
C THR A 71 0.99 -23.38 7.30
N ILE A 72 0.85 -23.10 5.99
CA ILE A 72 0.94 -21.74 5.44
C ILE A 72 -0.14 -20.83 6.04
N TYR A 73 -1.38 -21.33 6.16
CA TYR A 73 -2.47 -20.57 6.76
C TYR A 73 -2.17 -20.19 8.22
N LEU A 74 -1.72 -21.15 9.04
CA LEU A 74 -1.37 -20.89 10.44
C LEU A 74 -0.23 -19.89 10.58
N LEU A 75 0.85 -20.05 9.80
CA LEU A 75 1.96 -19.10 9.80
C LEU A 75 1.51 -17.70 9.34
N GLY A 76 0.63 -17.63 8.36
CA GLY A 76 0.02 -16.38 7.90
C GLY A 76 -0.79 -15.67 8.99
N LEU A 77 -1.57 -16.41 9.80
CA LEU A 77 -2.31 -15.85 10.94
C LEU A 77 -1.37 -15.26 12.00
N ILE A 78 -0.31 -15.99 12.36
CA ILE A 78 0.71 -15.51 13.32
C ILE A 78 1.41 -14.26 12.78
N ALA A 79 1.83 -14.28 11.51
CA ALA A 79 2.45 -13.12 10.88
C ALA A 79 1.52 -11.90 10.87
N ARG A 80 0.23 -12.11 10.59
CA ARG A 80 -0.79 -11.03 10.58
C ARG A 80 -0.95 -10.37 11.96
N GLU A 81 -0.94 -11.13 13.05
CA GLU A 81 -1.03 -10.57 14.41
C GLU A 81 0.16 -9.68 14.76
N SER A 82 1.34 -9.96 14.19
CA SER A 82 2.56 -9.17 14.38
C SER A 82 2.72 -8.01 13.37
N MET A 83 1.84 -7.91 12.36
CA MET A 83 1.88 -6.85 11.34
C MET A 83 1.28 -5.54 11.88
N ASP A 84 2.13 -4.75 12.54
CA ASP A 84 1.78 -3.36 12.86
C ASP A 84 2.12 -2.44 11.67
N ILE A 85 1.09 -1.83 11.08
CA ILE A 85 1.26 -0.89 9.95
C ILE A 85 2.21 0.27 10.29
N ARG A 86 2.26 0.71 11.56
CA ARG A 86 3.19 1.77 12.00
C ARG A 86 4.63 1.32 11.81
N THR A 87 4.96 0.13 12.31
CA THR A 87 6.29 -0.48 12.18
C THR A 87 6.67 -0.68 10.71
N ILE A 88 5.72 -1.13 9.88
CA ILE A 88 5.94 -1.30 8.44
C ILE A 88 6.21 0.04 7.74
N SER A 89 5.48 1.10 8.13
CA SER A 89 5.50 2.40 7.44
C SER A 89 6.66 3.30 7.90
N LEU A 90 7.15 3.13 9.11
CA LEU A 90 8.14 4.02 9.73
C LEU A 90 9.39 4.26 8.86
N PRO A 91 10.05 3.25 8.26
CA PRO A 91 11.24 3.48 7.43
C PRO A 91 10.95 4.33 6.17
N PHE A 92 9.75 4.21 5.62
CA PHE A 92 9.33 5.00 4.46
C PHE A 92 9.03 6.44 4.86
N MET A 93 8.37 6.65 5.99
CA MET A 93 8.09 7.98 6.55
C MET A 93 9.40 8.72 6.87
N GLU A 94 10.36 8.07 7.53
CA GLU A 94 11.68 8.64 7.82
C GLU A 94 12.42 9.03 6.53
N LYS A 95 12.40 8.16 5.51
CA LYS A 95 12.99 8.44 4.20
C LYS A 95 12.34 9.66 3.54
N MET A 96 11.00 9.74 3.53
CA MET A 96 10.28 10.87 2.95
C MET A 96 10.63 12.18 3.67
N THR A 97 10.55 12.22 4.99
CA THR A 97 10.90 13.42 5.79
C THR A 97 12.35 13.83 5.57
N LYS A 98 13.29 12.87 5.52
CA LYS A 98 14.72 13.15 5.27
C LYS A 98 14.99 13.74 3.89
N LEU A 99 14.22 13.35 2.86
CA LEU A 99 14.42 13.81 1.49
C LEU A 99 13.73 15.15 1.20
N THR A 100 12.69 15.49 1.96
CA THR A 100 11.87 16.67 1.71
C THR A 100 11.98 17.76 2.77
N ASP A 101 12.56 17.43 3.93
CA ASP A 101 12.53 18.24 5.16
C ASP A 101 11.11 18.59 5.62
N GLU A 102 10.07 17.88 5.12
CA GLU A 102 8.67 18.10 5.49
C GLU A 102 8.14 16.99 6.38
N THR A 103 7.02 17.27 7.07
CA THR A 103 6.35 16.29 7.94
C THR A 103 5.72 15.18 7.11
N SER A 104 5.98 13.92 7.47
CA SER A 104 5.25 12.78 6.94
C SER A 104 4.24 12.23 7.94
N ASN A 105 3.06 11.86 7.44
CA ASN A 105 1.97 11.32 8.26
C ASN A 105 1.42 10.04 7.67
N LEU A 106 0.97 9.14 8.57
CA LEU A 106 0.27 7.92 8.24
C LEU A 106 -1.16 7.99 8.80
N TYR A 107 -2.13 7.73 7.95
CA TYR A 107 -3.54 7.68 8.31
C TYR A 107 -4.16 6.33 7.98
N ILE A 108 -5.12 5.90 8.80
CA ILE A 108 -6.00 4.78 8.49
C ILE A 108 -7.43 5.27 8.27
N LEU A 109 -8.18 4.53 7.46
CA LEU A 109 -9.60 4.75 7.27
C LEU A 109 -10.39 4.10 8.41
N GLU A 110 -11.19 4.89 9.11
CA GLU A 110 -12.16 4.40 10.09
C GLU A 110 -13.54 5.00 9.80
N ASN A 111 -14.45 4.19 9.28
CA ASN A 111 -15.76 4.64 8.79
C ASN A 111 -15.60 5.69 7.68
N ASN A 112 -16.13 6.91 7.89
CA ASN A 112 -16.03 8.04 6.96
C ASN A 112 -14.97 9.07 7.41
N ASP A 113 -14.10 8.68 8.32
CA ASP A 113 -12.99 9.50 8.81
C ASP A 113 -11.64 8.85 8.49
N ARG A 114 -10.61 9.67 8.42
CA ARG A 114 -9.23 9.22 8.52
C ARG A 114 -8.64 9.59 9.87
N VAL A 115 -7.91 8.68 10.47
CA VAL A 115 -7.27 8.84 11.77
C VAL A 115 -5.76 8.87 11.58
N CYS A 116 -5.09 9.92 12.09
CA CYS A 116 -3.62 9.96 12.11
C CYS A 116 -3.11 8.93 13.14
N ILE A 117 -2.31 7.96 12.71
CA ILE A 117 -1.76 6.92 13.58
C ILE A 117 -0.26 7.00 13.77
N ALA A 118 0.45 7.73 12.90
CA ALA A 118 1.88 8.02 13.06
C ALA A 118 2.25 9.31 12.35
N GLN A 119 3.30 9.98 12.88
CA GLN A 119 3.89 11.19 12.33
C GLN A 119 5.40 11.18 12.51
N ILE A 120 6.14 11.60 11.49
CA ILE A 120 7.55 12.00 11.58
C ILE A 120 7.59 13.50 11.30
N GLU A 121 8.00 14.25 12.32
CA GLU A 121 8.01 15.70 12.23
C GLU A 121 9.13 16.20 11.32
N SER A 122 8.84 17.25 10.57
CA SER A 122 9.83 18.05 9.86
C SER A 122 10.90 18.57 10.83
N PRO A 123 12.20 18.56 10.45
CA PRO A 123 13.25 19.20 11.25
C PRO A 123 13.18 20.73 11.22
N MET A 124 12.36 21.32 10.33
CA MET A 124 12.26 22.75 10.16
C MET A 124 11.45 23.42 11.28
N PRO A 125 11.80 24.68 11.66
CA PRO A 125 11.07 25.40 12.71
C PRO A 125 9.59 25.63 12.42
N ILE A 126 9.26 25.97 11.17
CA ILE A 126 7.88 26.13 10.70
C ILE A 126 7.49 24.83 10.00
N LYS A 127 6.52 24.13 10.55
CA LYS A 127 6.09 22.81 10.09
C LYS A 127 4.60 22.58 10.30
N GLN A 128 4.02 21.70 9.49
CA GLN A 128 2.67 21.21 9.71
C GLN A 128 2.70 20.06 10.71
N LEU A 129 1.87 20.15 11.74
CA LEU A 129 1.72 19.09 12.74
C LEU A 129 0.27 18.65 12.83
N VAL A 130 0.09 17.36 13.05
CA VAL A 130 -1.20 16.71 13.32
C VAL A 130 -1.02 15.83 14.55
N LYS A 131 -1.96 15.84 15.48
CA LYS A 131 -1.87 14.96 16.64
C LYS A 131 -2.18 13.51 16.26
N VAL A 132 -1.38 12.57 16.72
CA VAL A 132 -1.71 11.14 16.63
C VAL A 132 -3.03 10.89 17.37
N GLY A 133 -3.96 10.21 16.72
CA GLY A 133 -5.35 10.00 17.18
C GLY A 133 -6.34 11.05 16.67
N GLU A 134 -5.89 12.13 16.05
CA GLU A 134 -6.78 13.15 15.48
C GLU A 134 -7.52 12.62 14.25
N ARG A 135 -8.82 12.97 14.18
CA ARG A 135 -9.76 12.52 13.14
C ARG A 135 -10.10 13.64 12.19
N PHE A 136 -10.25 13.28 10.93
CA PHE A 136 -10.66 14.21 9.88
C PHE A 136 -11.54 13.50 8.86
N PRO A 137 -12.57 14.18 8.31
CA PRO A 137 -13.42 13.61 7.28
C PRO A 137 -12.64 13.29 6.00
N ILE A 138 -13.00 12.18 5.34
CA ILE A 138 -12.28 11.70 4.14
C ILE A 138 -12.48 12.58 2.90
N TRP A 139 -13.44 13.49 2.89
CA TRP A 139 -13.64 14.41 1.78
C TRP A 139 -12.71 15.64 1.80
N ALA A 140 -11.99 15.91 2.90
CA ALA A 140 -11.23 17.14 3.09
C ALA A 140 -9.72 16.99 2.86
N GLY A 141 -9.15 17.78 1.93
CA GLY A 141 -7.71 17.84 1.65
C GLY A 141 -7.11 16.56 1.06
N ALA A 142 -5.82 16.58 0.72
CA ALA A 142 -5.16 15.52 -0.01
C ALA A 142 -5.28 14.13 0.66
N THR A 143 -5.01 14.04 1.96
CA THR A 143 -5.03 12.74 2.68
C THR A 143 -6.42 12.10 2.69
N GLY A 144 -7.49 12.89 2.77
CA GLY A 144 -8.85 12.36 2.71
C GLY A 144 -9.24 11.96 1.28
N LYS A 145 -9.03 12.85 0.33
CA LYS A 145 -9.38 12.60 -1.07
C LYS A 145 -8.59 11.43 -1.67
N SER A 146 -7.33 11.20 -1.26
CA SER A 146 -6.57 10.03 -1.72
C SER A 146 -7.21 8.71 -1.31
N ILE A 147 -7.81 8.63 -0.12
CA ILE A 147 -8.57 7.46 0.36
C ILE A 147 -9.93 7.39 -0.34
N LEU A 148 -10.69 8.49 -0.32
CA LEU A 148 -12.05 8.56 -0.87
C LEU A 148 -12.09 8.16 -2.35
N ALA A 149 -11.12 8.60 -3.14
CA ALA A 149 -11.03 8.27 -4.56
C ALA A 149 -10.94 6.76 -4.86
N GLN A 150 -10.53 5.94 -3.88
CA GLN A 150 -10.40 4.49 -4.02
C GLN A 150 -11.63 3.72 -3.55
N LEU A 151 -12.58 4.39 -2.90
CA LEU A 151 -13.85 3.82 -2.47
C LEU A 151 -14.85 3.72 -3.63
N ASP A 152 -15.98 3.03 -3.39
CA ASP A 152 -17.08 2.97 -4.35
C ASP A 152 -17.64 4.37 -4.65
N GLU A 153 -18.04 4.62 -5.89
CA GLU A 153 -18.58 5.93 -6.31
C GLU A 153 -19.85 6.32 -5.54
N SER A 154 -20.63 5.37 -5.05
CA SER A 154 -21.79 5.66 -4.21
C SER A 154 -21.41 6.44 -2.95
N ILE A 155 -20.24 6.15 -2.36
CA ILE A 155 -19.72 6.86 -1.19
C ILE A 155 -19.32 8.30 -1.57
N TRP A 156 -18.82 8.53 -2.79
CA TRP A 156 -18.51 9.88 -3.26
C TRP A 156 -19.74 10.80 -3.25
N TYR A 157 -20.88 10.27 -3.74
CA TYR A 157 -22.15 11.02 -3.76
C TYR A 157 -22.69 11.29 -2.35
N ASP A 158 -22.43 10.41 -1.39
CA ASP A 158 -22.79 10.69 0.00
C ASP A 158 -21.90 11.77 0.61
N MET A 159 -20.58 11.73 0.33
CA MET A 159 -19.63 12.74 0.84
C MET A 159 -19.87 14.13 0.25
N ILE A 160 -20.39 14.24 -0.96
CA ILE A 160 -20.76 15.55 -1.55
C ILE A 160 -21.75 16.32 -0.66
N LYS A 161 -22.67 15.63 0.02
CA LYS A 161 -23.66 16.24 0.92
C LYS A 161 -23.02 16.84 2.18
N GLU A 162 -21.81 16.37 2.52
CA GLU A 162 -21.06 16.79 3.71
C GLU A 162 -20.01 17.87 3.42
N LEU A 163 -19.79 18.24 2.14
CA LEU A 163 -18.77 19.21 1.74
C LEU A 163 -18.97 20.54 2.46
N LYS A 164 -17.91 21.04 3.08
CA LYS A 164 -17.86 22.35 3.75
C LYS A 164 -16.64 23.13 3.28
N GLN A 165 -16.82 24.40 3.10
CA GLN A 165 -15.73 25.30 2.74
C GLN A 165 -14.87 25.60 3.98
N PHE A 166 -13.58 25.27 3.91
CA PHE A 166 -12.59 25.64 4.93
C PHE A 166 -11.82 26.90 4.53
N THR A 167 -11.51 27.01 3.23
CA THR A 167 -10.83 28.15 2.63
C THR A 167 -11.48 28.46 1.28
N ASP A 168 -11.09 29.56 0.64
CA ASP A 168 -11.50 29.88 -0.73
C ASP A 168 -10.99 28.88 -1.79
N ARG A 169 -10.01 28.04 -1.42
CA ARG A 169 -9.44 26.97 -2.27
C ARG A 169 -10.10 25.62 -2.08
N THR A 170 -11.00 25.49 -1.09
CA THR A 170 -11.70 24.22 -0.87
C THR A 170 -12.65 23.93 -2.04
N VAL A 171 -12.51 22.77 -2.65
CA VAL A 171 -13.39 22.32 -3.74
C VAL A 171 -14.72 21.87 -3.14
N VAL A 172 -15.78 22.68 -3.28
CA VAL A 172 -17.13 22.38 -2.79
C VAL A 172 -18.15 22.20 -3.91
N ASN A 173 -17.79 22.50 -5.16
CA ASN A 173 -18.65 22.22 -6.31
C ASN A 173 -18.69 20.70 -6.56
N PRO A 174 -19.88 20.05 -6.60
CA PRO A 174 -20.03 18.62 -6.75
C PRO A 174 -19.35 18.02 -7.98
N GLU A 175 -19.53 18.65 -9.14
CA GLU A 175 -18.94 18.16 -10.40
C GLU A 175 -17.41 18.26 -10.39
N ALA A 176 -16.87 19.39 -9.93
CA ALA A 176 -15.44 19.60 -9.79
C ALA A 176 -14.84 18.59 -8.81
N PHE A 177 -15.52 18.32 -7.69
CA PHE A 177 -15.09 17.35 -6.69
C PHE A 177 -15.03 15.92 -7.25
N ILE A 178 -16.06 15.47 -7.97
CA ILE A 178 -16.08 14.14 -8.62
C ILE A 178 -14.97 14.04 -9.68
N ASN A 179 -14.77 15.07 -10.49
CA ASN A 179 -13.70 15.08 -11.49
C ASN A 179 -12.32 15.01 -10.83
N GLU A 180 -12.12 15.69 -9.73
CA GLU A 180 -10.88 15.62 -8.96
C GLU A 180 -10.65 14.21 -8.40
N LEU A 181 -11.68 13.55 -7.83
CA LEU A 181 -11.56 12.16 -7.35
C LEU A 181 -11.19 11.18 -8.46
N LYS A 182 -11.74 11.35 -9.67
CA LYS A 182 -11.38 10.54 -10.83
C LYS A 182 -9.90 10.73 -11.20
N GLN A 183 -9.44 11.98 -11.26
CA GLN A 183 -8.03 12.29 -11.53
C GLN A 183 -7.10 11.70 -10.45
N ILE A 184 -7.47 11.78 -9.17
CA ILE A 184 -6.71 11.18 -8.06
C ILE A 184 -6.62 9.66 -8.24
N LYS A 185 -7.71 9.03 -8.63
CA LYS A 185 -7.75 7.57 -8.88
C LYS A 185 -6.83 7.16 -10.02
N GLU A 186 -6.78 7.94 -11.09
CA GLU A 186 -5.91 7.70 -12.25
C GLU A 186 -4.44 7.97 -11.93
N ASN A 187 -4.15 9.10 -11.25
CA ASN A 187 -2.79 9.52 -10.94
C ASN A 187 -2.15 8.70 -9.80
N GLY A 188 -2.97 8.08 -8.93
CA GLY A 188 -2.49 7.34 -7.76
C GLY A 188 -2.05 8.20 -6.58
N TYR A 189 -2.23 9.52 -6.65
CA TYR A 189 -1.97 10.46 -5.56
C TYR A 189 -2.95 11.65 -5.58
N SER A 190 -3.06 12.35 -4.46
CA SER A 190 -3.82 13.57 -4.29
C SER A 190 -2.92 14.72 -3.83
N LEU A 191 -3.12 15.91 -4.38
CA LEU A 191 -2.44 17.14 -4.00
C LEU A 191 -3.47 18.16 -3.47
N SER A 192 -3.12 18.85 -2.40
CA SER A 192 -3.91 19.96 -1.85
C SER A 192 -2.98 21.10 -1.48
N LEU A 193 -3.21 22.27 -2.02
CA LEU A 193 -2.46 23.49 -1.74
C LEU A 193 -3.40 24.55 -1.16
N GLY A 194 -3.49 24.57 0.18
CA GLY A 194 -4.30 25.56 0.88
C GLY A 194 -5.79 25.24 1.00
N GLU A 195 -6.26 24.02 0.77
CA GLU A 195 -7.68 23.70 0.82
C GLU A 195 -8.27 23.63 2.23
N LYS A 196 -7.53 23.11 3.20
CA LYS A 196 -8.00 23.00 4.58
C LYS A 196 -7.46 24.12 5.46
N PHE A 197 -6.22 24.49 5.24
CA PHE A 197 -5.54 25.63 5.86
C PHE A 197 -4.78 26.36 4.75
N HIS A 198 -4.94 27.67 4.63
CA HIS A 198 -4.38 28.49 3.53
C HIS A 198 -2.89 28.28 3.30
N GLU A 199 -2.14 28.09 4.39
CA GLU A 199 -0.68 28.02 4.36
C GLU A 199 -0.15 26.60 4.23
N VAL A 200 -1.03 25.56 4.16
CA VAL A 200 -0.61 24.16 4.18
C VAL A 200 -0.73 23.50 2.82
N GLY A 201 0.38 23.01 2.32
CA GLY A 201 0.48 22.06 1.21
C GLY A 201 0.52 20.62 1.73
N CYS A 202 -0.13 19.72 1.03
CA CYS A 202 -0.13 18.29 1.33
C CYS A 202 -0.24 17.46 0.05
N ILE A 203 0.58 16.43 -0.05
CA ILE A 203 0.47 15.39 -1.07
C ILE A 203 0.33 14.04 -0.39
N ALA A 204 -0.54 13.16 -0.90
CA ALA A 204 -0.85 11.88 -0.28
C ALA A 204 -1.11 10.79 -1.30
N ALA A 205 -0.73 9.55 -0.98
CA ALA A 205 -1.03 8.38 -1.78
C ALA A 205 -1.75 7.32 -0.94
N PRO A 206 -2.73 6.58 -1.52
CA PRO A 206 -3.52 5.58 -0.83
C PRO A 206 -2.69 4.33 -0.53
N ILE A 207 -2.91 3.74 0.64
CA ILE A 207 -2.38 2.46 1.07
C ILE A 207 -3.50 1.43 1.00
N PHE A 208 -3.20 0.27 0.45
CA PHE A 208 -4.13 -0.85 0.31
C PHE A 208 -3.69 -2.04 1.16
N ASN A 209 -4.64 -2.85 1.55
CA ASN A 209 -4.42 -4.20 2.05
C ASN A 209 -5.17 -5.21 1.16
N GLU A 210 -5.31 -6.45 1.60
CA GLU A 210 -6.04 -7.51 0.90
C GLU A 210 -7.53 -7.21 0.67
N SER A 211 -8.12 -6.34 1.51
CA SER A 211 -9.56 -6.01 1.50
C SER A 211 -9.89 -4.72 0.71
N GLY A 212 -8.89 -3.96 0.28
CA GLY A 212 -9.06 -2.70 -0.42
C GLY A 212 -8.26 -1.55 0.17
N VAL A 213 -8.74 -0.30 0.01
CA VAL A 213 -8.06 0.86 0.58
C VAL A 213 -8.10 0.82 2.10
N PHE A 214 -6.91 0.90 2.71
CA PHE A 214 -6.73 0.81 4.15
C PHE A 214 -6.48 2.18 4.80
N GLY A 215 -5.83 3.09 4.08
CA GLY A 215 -5.44 4.40 4.58
C GLY A 215 -4.63 5.17 3.57
N CYS A 216 -3.77 6.09 4.03
CA CYS A 216 -2.84 6.81 3.17
C CYS A 216 -1.57 7.24 3.91
N ILE A 217 -0.52 7.50 3.13
CA ILE A 217 0.70 8.15 3.58
C ILE A 217 0.85 9.50 2.89
N SER A 218 1.42 10.49 3.58
CA SER A 218 1.48 11.86 3.06
C SER A 218 2.75 12.59 3.46
N ILE A 219 3.08 13.64 2.68
CA ILE A 219 4.02 14.70 3.00
C ILE A 219 3.19 15.97 3.15
N SER A 220 3.43 16.74 4.22
CA SER A 220 2.74 18.01 4.48
C SER A 220 3.67 19.05 5.06
N GLY A 221 3.49 20.29 4.63
CA GLY A 221 4.29 21.43 5.07
C GLY A 221 3.71 22.74 4.58
N PRO A 222 4.40 23.87 4.81
CA PRO A 222 3.97 25.16 4.30
C PRO A 222 3.93 25.21 2.77
N VAL A 223 2.85 25.77 2.20
CA VAL A 223 2.66 25.88 0.73
C VAL A 223 3.86 26.51 0.02
N TYR A 224 4.48 27.52 0.61
CA TYR A 224 5.60 28.23 -0.02
C TYR A 224 6.88 27.38 -0.15
N ARG A 225 6.95 26.22 0.50
CA ARG A 225 8.05 25.25 0.35
C ARG A 225 7.72 24.09 -0.58
N PHE A 226 6.44 23.94 -0.95
CA PHE A 226 6.09 22.93 -1.95
C PHE A 226 6.67 23.34 -3.30
N PRO A 227 7.34 22.44 -4.01
CA PRO A 227 7.93 22.76 -5.30
C PRO A 227 6.85 22.98 -6.37
N ASP A 228 7.14 23.84 -7.35
CA ASP A 228 6.26 24.03 -8.51
C ASP A 228 6.11 22.72 -9.30
N ASP A 229 7.19 21.95 -9.44
CA ASP A 229 7.20 20.60 -9.97
C ASP A 229 7.08 19.58 -8.84
N ILE A 230 5.88 19.03 -8.67
CA ILE A 230 5.55 18.08 -7.61
C ILE A 230 5.93 16.62 -7.95
N VAL A 231 6.49 16.33 -9.13
CA VAL A 231 6.76 14.97 -9.60
C VAL A 231 7.61 14.17 -8.60
N ASN A 232 8.63 14.78 -8.02
CA ASN A 232 9.46 14.10 -7.02
C ASN A 232 8.67 13.75 -5.75
N TYR A 233 7.81 14.65 -5.27
CA TYR A 233 6.97 14.38 -4.09
C TYR A 233 5.90 13.31 -4.39
N ALA A 234 5.31 13.36 -5.59
CA ALA A 234 4.35 12.37 -6.05
C ALA A 234 5.00 10.98 -6.10
N ASN A 235 6.17 10.85 -6.70
CA ASN A 235 6.91 9.60 -6.75
C ASN A 235 7.26 9.07 -5.34
N LEU A 236 7.70 9.95 -4.43
CA LEU A 236 8.03 9.54 -3.06
C LEU A 236 6.81 8.97 -2.31
N VAL A 237 5.65 9.64 -2.37
CA VAL A 237 4.45 9.15 -1.67
C VAL A 237 3.88 7.89 -2.33
N THR A 238 3.88 7.80 -3.65
CA THR A 238 3.36 6.63 -4.37
C THR A 238 4.25 5.41 -4.18
N ASP A 239 5.57 5.57 -4.28
CA ASP A 239 6.52 4.49 -4.00
C ASP A 239 6.40 3.98 -2.56
N ALA A 240 6.30 4.88 -1.58
CA ALA A 240 6.10 4.51 -0.19
C ALA A 240 4.79 3.76 0.00
N ALA A 241 3.67 4.30 -0.53
CA ALA A 241 2.35 3.68 -0.43
C ALA A 241 2.31 2.29 -1.07
N GLN A 242 2.90 2.11 -2.26
CA GLN A 242 2.98 0.81 -2.95
C GLN A 242 3.78 -0.22 -2.16
N ASN A 243 4.94 0.17 -1.62
CA ASN A 243 5.77 -0.73 -0.81
C ASN A 243 5.09 -1.14 0.51
N ILE A 244 4.40 -0.20 1.16
CA ILE A 244 3.62 -0.49 2.37
C ILE A 244 2.45 -1.42 2.02
N SER A 245 1.70 -1.11 0.95
CA SER A 245 0.57 -1.94 0.48
C SER A 245 1.01 -3.36 0.15
N TYR A 246 2.14 -3.53 -0.53
CA TYR A 246 2.71 -4.85 -0.81
C TYR A 246 2.99 -5.65 0.47
N ARG A 247 3.56 -5.00 1.50
CA ARG A 247 3.83 -5.63 2.80
C ARG A 247 2.55 -5.94 3.58
N LEU A 248 1.44 -5.20 3.32
CA LEU A 248 0.11 -5.48 3.87
C LEU A 248 -0.68 -6.52 3.06
N GLY A 249 -0.03 -7.24 2.13
CA GLY A 249 -0.63 -8.31 1.34
C GLY A 249 -1.37 -7.85 0.08
N HIS A 250 -1.37 -6.54 -0.22
CA HIS A 250 -1.93 -6.03 -1.46
C HIS A 250 -0.99 -6.33 -2.64
N ARG A 251 -1.37 -7.30 -3.48
CA ARG A 251 -0.65 -7.63 -4.71
C ARG A 251 -1.22 -6.84 -5.87
N VAL A 252 -0.72 -5.65 -6.11
CA VAL A 252 -0.85 -5.02 -7.42
C VAL A 252 -0.06 -5.87 -8.43
N ARG A 253 -0.66 -6.25 -9.57
CA ARG A 253 0.13 -6.70 -10.74
C ARG A 253 1.20 -5.63 -10.96
N ARG A 254 2.48 -5.99 -10.80
CA ARG A 254 3.59 -5.15 -11.23
C ARG A 254 3.34 -4.85 -12.70
N SER A 255 2.87 -3.64 -12.99
CA SER A 255 3.03 -3.07 -14.32
C SER A 255 4.53 -3.06 -14.58
N ALA A 256 4.94 -3.59 -15.73
CA ALA A 256 6.31 -3.74 -16.14
C ALA A 256 6.97 -2.35 -16.33
N TYR A 257 7.49 -1.79 -15.26
CA TYR A 257 8.41 -0.64 -15.28
C TYR A 257 9.44 -0.85 -14.18
N LEU A 258 10.35 -1.79 -14.44
CA LEU A 258 11.70 -1.89 -13.84
C LEU A 258 12.54 -2.73 -14.83
N GLU A 259 12.99 -2.11 -15.92
CA GLU A 259 14.28 -2.40 -16.57
C GLU A 259 15.25 -1.25 -16.26
#